data_a6e3351012ffe178b0ef11f2599d0440
#
_entry.id   a6e3351012ffe178b0ef11f2599d0440
#
_cell.length_a   1.000
_cell.length_b   1.000
_cell.length_c   1.000
_cell.angle_alpha   90.00
_cell.angle_beta   90.00
_cell.angle_gamma   90.00
#
_symmetry.space_group_name_H-M   'P 1'
#
loop_
_entity.id
_entity.type
_entity.pdbx_description
1 polymer ?
#
loop_
_entity_poly.entity_id
_entity_poly.type
_entity_poly.pdbx_seq_one_letter_code
_entity_poly.pdbx_strand_id
1 'polypeptide(L)'
;IIKKIFKEGGVLAYKNLCRSKKKYRTTVISLTVSIFIFITMSAFINEGFKQSSNYYTNYDYNLIVSLGPDYSDTQVEEIASLDSVDKSFYLYTTESTLMIKDLSMVNIFDNDTDFIKDEEGQYIGPEVLLLDDKTFNSYVKKINGNYDDLKDKGILIDNYSFYFKKKGDKKAKYYEERRYKYQDGDVIDSKFANGDNLKVEIGKVTTIRPHGLENTYYDGGFLILNAKYFSNINYFPYKLLISASDSEKVIKDIESINSDLYVFDISKLASQEKSMILVISIFLYGFITVITLIGTTNIFNTITSNMELRQKEFAMLKSVGMTKKEFNR
;
A
#
# COMPACT_ATOMS: atom_id res chain seq x y z
N ILE A 1 32.76 -30.67 19.02
CA ILE A 1 32.33 -30.48 17.63
C ILE A 1 33.55 -30.29 16.72
N ILE A 2 34.49 -29.36 17.02
CA ILE A 2 35.68 -29.04 16.19
C ILE A 2 36.57 -30.27 15.95
N LYS A 3 36.86 -31.06 17.01
CA LYS A 3 37.67 -32.28 16.93
C LYS A 3 36.99 -33.37 16.02
N LYS A 4 35.65 -33.44 16.00
CA LYS A 4 34.92 -34.39 15.17
C LYS A 4 34.98 -34.05 13.68
N ILE A 5 34.97 -32.74 13.34
CA ILE A 5 34.91 -32.26 11.94
C ILE A 5 36.32 -32.08 11.36
N PHE A 6 37.21 -31.45 12.10
CA PHE A 6 38.55 -31.02 11.62
C PHE A 6 39.73 -31.75 12.22
N LYS A 7 39.50 -32.82 13.03
CA LYS A 7 40.53 -33.64 13.71
C LYS A 7 41.46 -32.79 14.57
N GLU A 8 42.68 -33.25 14.82
CA GLU A 8 43.65 -32.58 15.70
C GLU A 8 44.16 -31.24 15.15
N GLY A 9 44.30 -31.14 13.80
CA GLY A 9 44.66 -29.89 13.12
C GLY A 9 43.65 -28.76 13.35
N GLY A 10 42.36 -29.06 13.33
CA GLY A 10 41.33 -28.09 13.62
C GLY A 10 41.29 -27.63 15.08
N VAL A 11 41.63 -28.52 16.03
CA VAL A 11 41.77 -28.15 17.45
C VAL A 11 42.94 -27.20 17.64
N LEU A 12 44.08 -27.46 16.98
CA LEU A 12 45.26 -26.59 17.02
C LEU A 12 44.96 -25.22 16.41
N ALA A 13 44.31 -25.19 15.24
CA ALA A 13 43.87 -23.95 14.59
C ALA A 13 42.91 -23.16 15.47
N TYR A 14 41.94 -23.78 16.10
CA TYR A 14 40.99 -23.12 17.01
C TYR A 14 41.71 -22.53 18.25
N LYS A 15 42.63 -23.29 18.90
CA LYS A 15 43.41 -22.78 20.03
C LYS A 15 44.25 -21.56 19.63
N ASN A 16 44.84 -21.57 18.42
CA ASN A 16 45.59 -20.44 17.89
C ASN A 16 44.72 -19.23 17.60
N LEU A 17 43.51 -19.42 17.05
CA LEU A 17 42.50 -18.38 16.85
C LEU A 17 42.13 -17.75 18.22
N CYS A 18 41.89 -18.57 19.23
CA CYS A 18 41.56 -18.09 20.57
C CYS A 18 42.68 -17.29 21.20
N ARG A 19 43.95 -17.66 20.93
CA ARG A 19 45.15 -16.95 21.43
C ARG A 19 45.34 -15.58 20.74
N SER A 20 44.89 -15.42 19.51
CA SER A 20 45.07 -14.22 18.68
C SER A 20 43.77 -13.40 18.53
N LYS A 21 42.85 -13.51 19.48
CA LYS A 21 41.49 -12.88 19.41
C LYS A 21 41.51 -11.41 19.00
N LYS A 22 42.48 -10.60 19.52
CA LYS A 22 42.56 -9.17 19.19
C LYS A 22 42.78 -8.90 17.67
N LYS A 23 43.55 -9.77 16.99
CA LYS A 23 43.86 -9.62 15.57
C LYS A 23 42.65 -9.89 14.68
N TYR A 24 41.78 -10.84 15.02
CA TYR A 24 40.62 -11.22 14.24
C TYR A 24 39.38 -10.38 14.55
N ARG A 25 39.38 -9.66 15.68
CA ARG A 25 38.22 -8.89 16.14
C ARG A 25 37.74 -7.87 15.09
N THR A 26 38.67 -7.13 14.49
CA THR A 26 38.34 -6.12 13.47
C THR A 26 37.72 -6.77 12.23
N THR A 27 38.30 -7.89 11.76
CA THR A 27 37.77 -8.63 10.59
C THR A 27 36.40 -9.21 10.89
N VAL A 28 36.18 -9.78 12.07
CA VAL A 28 34.86 -10.32 12.45
C VAL A 28 33.82 -9.20 12.53
N ILE A 29 34.17 -8.05 13.15
CA ILE A 29 33.25 -6.90 13.23
C ILE A 29 32.94 -6.40 11.83
N SER A 30 33.95 -6.20 10.98
CA SER A 30 33.75 -5.72 9.59
C SER A 30 32.83 -6.66 8.80
N LEU A 31 33.08 -7.98 8.89
CA LEU A 31 32.23 -8.96 8.20
C LEU A 31 30.79 -8.97 8.74
N THR A 32 30.63 -8.91 10.07
CA THR A 32 29.30 -8.86 10.69
C THR A 32 28.53 -7.63 10.26
N VAL A 33 29.18 -6.46 10.24
CA VAL A 33 28.55 -5.21 9.77
C VAL A 33 28.19 -5.31 8.30
N SER A 34 29.06 -5.86 7.44
CA SER A 34 28.78 -6.04 6.01
C SER A 34 27.57 -6.95 5.78
N ILE A 35 27.49 -8.08 6.49
CA ILE A 35 26.36 -9.01 6.40
C ILE A 35 25.06 -8.34 6.91
N PHE A 36 25.14 -7.62 8.01
CA PHE A 36 23.99 -6.89 8.55
C PHE A 36 23.45 -5.85 7.57
N ILE A 37 24.34 -5.03 6.99
CA ILE A 37 23.97 -4.03 5.99
C ILE A 37 23.35 -4.72 4.76
N PHE A 38 23.95 -5.81 4.28
CA PHE A 38 23.43 -6.58 3.16
C PHE A 38 21.98 -7.06 3.40
N ILE A 39 21.74 -7.69 4.55
CA ILE A 39 20.40 -8.21 4.89
C ILE A 39 19.40 -7.06 5.01
N THR A 40 19.77 -5.97 5.71
CA THR A 40 18.89 -4.82 5.93
C THR A 40 18.52 -4.14 4.60
N MET A 41 19.50 -3.88 3.74
CA MET A 41 19.28 -3.25 2.45
C MET A 41 18.49 -4.13 1.50
N SER A 42 18.77 -5.43 1.47
CA SER A 42 18.00 -6.38 0.66
C SER A 42 16.54 -6.47 1.11
N ALA A 43 16.28 -6.46 2.41
CA ALA A 43 14.94 -6.44 2.97
C ALA A 43 14.21 -5.14 2.62
N PHE A 44 14.89 -3.98 2.73
CA PHE A 44 14.34 -2.67 2.38
C PHE A 44 13.95 -2.58 0.89
N ILE A 45 14.83 -3.03 -0.01
CA ILE A 45 14.56 -3.05 -1.45
C ILE A 45 13.35 -3.95 -1.75
N ASN A 46 13.33 -5.16 -1.20
CA ASN A 46 12.25 -6.11 -1.43
C ASN A 46 10.90 -5.59 -0.92
N GLU A 47 10.87 -4.95 0.26
CA GLU A 47 9.65 -4.34 0.79
C GLU A 47 9.21 -3.13 -0.05
N GLY A 48 10.15 -2.29 -0.51
CA GLY A 48 9.87 -1.18 -1.43
C GLY A 48 9.22 -1.63 -2.74
N PHE A 49 9.75 -2.69 -3.38
CA PHE A 49 9.14 -3.26 -4.58
C PHE A 49 7.74 -3.83 -4.32
N LYS A 50 7.55 -4.53 -3.20
CA LYS A 50 6.26 -5.10 -2.83
C LYS A 50 5.21 -4.02 -2.58
N GLN A 51 5.58 -2.97 -1.85
CA GLN A 51 4.70 -1.85 -1.54
C GLN A 51 4.26 -1.13 -2.83
N SER A 52 5.19 -0.79 -3.71
CA SER A 52 4.91 -0.17 -4.99
C SER A 52 4.01 -1.03 -5.87
N SER A 53 4.31 -2.31 -5.99
CA SER A 53 3.51 -3.24 -6.80
C SER A 53 2.07 -3.32 -6.30
N ASN A 54 1.85 -3.36 -4.99
CA ASN A 54 0.51 -3.50 -4.41
C ASN A 54 -0.35 -2.24 -4.56
N TYR A 55 0.27 -1.06 -4.64
CA TYR A 55 -0.46 0.21 -4.67
C TYR A 55 -1.18 0.46 -6.01
N TYR A 56 -0.60 0.01 -7.13
CA TYR A 56 -1.09 0.35 -8.47
C TYR A 56 -1.56 -0.85 -9.32
N THR A 57 -1.37 -2.09 -8.87
CA THR A 57 -1.63 -3.29 -9.71
C THR A 57 -3.01 -3.90 -9.52
N ASN A 58 -3.81 -3.43 -8.56
CA ASN A 58 -5.10 -4.04 -8.20
C ASN A 58 -6.31 -3.28 -8.74
N TYR A 59 -6.11 -2.35 -9.69
CA TYR A 59 -7.20 -1.59 -10.29
C TYR A 59 -7.63 -2.20 -11.63
N ASP A 60 -8.94 -2.28 -11.85
CA ASP A 60 -9.53 -2.65 -13.13
C ASP A 60 -9.59 -1.45 -14.09
N TYR A 61 -8.92 -0.34 -13.74
CA TYR A 61 -8.81 0.91 -14.51
C TYR A 61 -7.42 1.50 -14.34
N ASN A 62 -6.98 2.33 -15.28
CA ASN A 62 -5.67 2.97 -15.27
C ASN A 62 -5.70 4.49 -15.45
N LEU A 63 -6.86 5.05 -15.80
CA LEU A 63 -7.08 6.49 -15.89
C LEU A 63 -8.24 6.92 -14.99
N ILE A 64 -8.13 8.09 -14.37
CA ILE A 64 -9.19 8.75 -13.62
C ILE A 64 -9.41 10.11 -14.25
N VAL A 65 -10.59 10.36 -14.76
CA VAL A 65 -11.04 11.68 -15.20
C VAL A 65 -11.78 12.32 -14.05
N SER A 66 -11.29 13.45 -13.57
CA SER A 66 -11.97 14.25 -12.54
C SER A 66 -13.01 15.12 -13.22
N LEU A 67 -14.23 15.04 -12.72
CA LEU A 67 -15.40 15.73 -13.22
C LEU A 67 -15.93 16.68 -12.15
N GLY A 68 -17.04 17.35 -12.41
CA GLY A 68 -17.68 18.28 -11.47
C GLY A 68 -19.09 18.61 -11.92
N PRO A 69 -19.78 19.51 -11.20
CA PRO A 69 -21.19 19.84 -11.47
C PRO A 69 -21.42 20.50 -12.84
N ASP A 70 -20.37 21.02 -13.47
CA ASP A 70 -20.47 21.66 -14.79
C ASP A 70 -20.52 20.64 -15.94
N TYR A 71 -20.32 19.35 -15.66
CA TYR A 71 -20.33 18.29 -16.67
C TYR A 71 -21.68 17.56 -16.68
N SER A 72 -22.25 17.44 -17.87
CA SER A 72 -23.47 16.65 -18.09
C SER A 72 -23.15 15.18 -18.33
N ASP A 73 -24.13 14.31 -18.06
CA ASP A 73 -24.00 12.86 -18.36
C ASP A 73 -23.67 12.62 -19.84
N THR A 74 -24.17 13.45 -20.75
CA THR A 74 -23.92 13.34 -22.20
C THR A 74 -22.44 13.53 -22.53
N GLN A 75 -21.75 14.50 -21.88
CA GLN A 75 -20.32 14.74 -22.08
C GLN A 75 -19.49 13.59 -21.49
N VAL A 76 -19.93 13.04 -20.36
CA VAL A 76 -19.25 11.90 -19.73
C VAL A 76 -19.41 10.64 -20.58
N GLU A 77 -20.60 10.41 -21.16
CA GLU A 77 -20.85 9.32 -22.11
C GLU A 77 -20.03 9.46 -23.40
N GLU A 78 -19.83 10.67 -23.91
CA GLU A 78 -18.97 10.93 -25.06
C GLU A 78 -17.55 10.44 -24.81
N ILE A 79 -16.97 10.78 -23.64
CA ILE A 79 -15.64 10.32 -23.24
C ILE A 79 -15.60 8.80 -23.07
N ALA A 80 -16.59 8.23 -22.41
CA ALA A 80 -16.64 6.80 -22.12
C ALA A 80 -16.88 5.93 -23.37
N SER A 81 -17.42 6.52 -24.44
CA SER A 81 -17.69 5.86 -25.73
C SER A 81 -16.55 5.96 -26.75
N LEU A 82 -15.44 6.59 -26.41
CA LEU A 82 -14.27 6.66 -27.29
C LEU A 82 -13.76 5.26 -27.65
N ASP A 83 -13.40 5.04 -28.91
CA ASP A 83 -12.87 3.76 -29.40
C ASP A 83 -11.59 3.28 -28.66
N SER A 84 -10.88 4.21 -28.03
CA SER A 84 -9.67 3.95 -27.25
C SER A 84 -9.96 3.52 -25.82
N VAL A 85 -11.22 3.51 -25.37
CA VAL A 85 -11.66 3.11 -24.03
C VAL A 85 -12.12 1.66 -24.02
N ASP A 86 -11.44 0.81 -23.26
CA ASP A 86 -11.78 -0.62 -23.13
C ASP A 86 -12.95 -0.84 -22.16
N LYS A 87 -12.96 -0.13 -21.02
CA LYS A 87 -14.01 -0.17 -19.99
C LYS A 87 -14.10 1.19 -19.28
N SER A 88 -15.28 1.49 -18.79
CA SER A 88 -15.56 2.68 -17.99
C SER A 88 -16.41 2.36 -16.78
N PHE A 89 -16.19 3.11 -15.67
CA PHE A 89 -16.99 3.04 -14.45
C PHE A 89 -17.32 4.47 -14.01
N TYR A 90 -18.60 4.71 -13.72
CA TYR A 90 -19.11 6.03 -13.39
C TYR A 90 -19.32 6.17 -11.88
N LEU A 91 -18.78 7.24 -11.32
CA LEU A 91 -19.03 7.66 -9.95
C LEU A 91 -19.64 9.05 -9.95
N TYR A 92 -20.75 9.17 -9.25
CA TYR A 92 -21.44 10.43 -9.02
C TYR A 92 -21.40 10.77 -7.53
N THR A 93 -21.43 12.05 -7.20
CA THR A 93 -21.56 12.52 -5.83
C THR A 93 -22.75 13.46 -5.71
N THR A 94 -23.23 13.69 -4.50
CA THR A 94 -24.32 14.61 -4.21
C THR A 94 -23.80 16.03 -4.04
N GLU A 95 -24.62 17.02 -4.39
CA GLU A 95 -24.30 18.45 -4.19
C GLU A 95 -24.25 18.85 -2.72
N SER A 96 -24.87 18.07 -1.86
CA SER A 96 -25.01 18.42 -0.44
C SER A 96 -24.64 17.25 0.45
N THR A 97 -24.10 17.57 1.62
CA THR A 97 -23.66 16.60 2.63
C THR A 97 -24.85 16.00 3.35
N LEU A 98 -24.85 14.68 3.55
CA LEU A 98 -25.85 14.00 4.36
C LEU A 98 -25.60 14.28 5.84
N MET A 99 -26.63 14.71 6.57
CA MET A 99 -26.56 15.03 8.00
C MET A 99 -27.19 13.90 8.83
N ILE A 100 -26.51 13.44 9.89
CA ILE A 100 -27.06 12.40 10.76
C ILE A 100 -28.09 13.00 11.71
N LYS A 101 -29.31 12.51 11.64
CA LYS A 101 -30.44 12.91 12.49
C LYS A 101 -30.50 12.12 13.80
N ASP A 102 -30.26 10.82 13.74
CA ASP A 102 -30.28 9.93 14.91
C ASP A 102 -28.88 9.62 15.42
N LEU A 103 -28.43 10.39 16.39
CA LEU A 103 -27.11 10.22 17.00
C LEU A 103 -26.94 8.92 17.79
N SER A 104 -28.04 8.23 18.13
CA SER A 104 -27.94 6.92 18.80
C SER A 104 -27.31 5.84 17.90
N MET A 105 -27.35 6.07 16.59
CA MET A 105 -26.78 5.19 15.57
C MET A 105 -25.31 5.50 15.25
N VAL A 106 -24.71 6.50 15.90
CA VAL A 106 -23.30 6.89 15.70
C VAL A 106 -22.46 6.43 16.89
N ASN A 107 -21.29 5.86 16.63
CA ASN A 107 -20.26 5.63 17.62
C ASN A 107 -19.37 6.88 17.69
N ILE A 108 -19.41 7.56 18.83
CA ILE A 108 -18.55 8.73 19.10
C ILE A 108 -17.33 8.23 19.87
N PHE A 109 -16.15 8.57 19.36
CA PHE A 109 -14.87 8.14 19.93
C PHE A 109 -14.18 9.34 20.62
N ASP A 110 -13.35 9.04 21.63
CA ASP A 110 -12.60 10.06 22.39
C ASP A 110 -11.62 10.89 21.53
N ASN A 111 -11.27 10.40 20.35
CA ASN A 111 -10.41 11.08 19.39
C ASN A 111 -11.19 11.78 18.27
N ASP A 112 -12.52 11.76 18.31
CA ASP A 112 -13.32 12.50 17.36
C ASP A 112 -13.05 13.99 17.54
N THR A 113 -12.62 14.60 16.45
CA THR A 113 -12.42 16.03 16.32
C THR A 113 -13.66 16.65 15.68
N ASP A 114 -13.69 17.95 15.55
CA ASP A 114 -14.80 18.66 14.91
C ASP A 114 -14.98 18.36 13.41
N PHE A 115 -14.13 17.49 12.84
CA PHE A 115 -14.20 17.06 11.43
C PHE A 115 -15.47 16.31 11.04
N ILE A 116 -16.18 15.70 11.99
CA ILE A 116 -17.46 15.03 11.74
C ILE A 116 -18.66 15.91 12.05
N LYS A 117 -18.44 17.16 12.36
CA LYS A 117 -19.47 18.18 12.58
C LYS A 117 -19.31 19.31 11.58
N ASP A 118 -20.43 19.85 11.16
CA ASP A 118 -20.43 21.11 10.42
C ASP A 118 -20.16 22.32 11.36
N GLU A 119 -20.12 23.50 10.77
CA GLU A 119 -19.94 24.76 11.53
C GLU A 119 -21.07 25.03 12.56
N GLU A 120 -22.24 24.42 12.37
CA GLU A 120 -23.39 24.52 13.28
C GLU A 120 -23.39 23.43 14.36
N GLY A 121 -22.39 22.53 14.33
CA GLY A 121 -22.24 21.42 15.27
C GLY A 121 -23.12 20.20 14.98
N GLN A 122 -23.71 20.12 13.78
CA GLN A 122 -24.45 18.95 13.32
C GLN A 122 -23.50 17.87 12.82
N TYR A 123 -23.83 16.60 13.10
CA TYR A 123 -22.99 15.48 12.67
C TYR A 123 -23.11 15.20 11.18
N ILE A 124 -21.99 15.21 10.49
CA ILE A 124 -21.85 14.81 9.10
C ILE A 124 -21.99 13.28 8.99
N GLY A 125 -22.82 12.83 8.06
CA GLY A 125 -23.07 11.43 7.78
C GLY A 125 -22.06 10.84 6.80
N PRO A 126 -22.34 9.60 6.32
CA PRO A 126 -21.55 9.00 5.26
C PRO A 126 -21.65 9.84 3.98
N GLU A 127 -20.55 9.90 3.24
CA GLU A 127 -20.57 10.50 1.91
C GLU A 127 -21.45 9.66 0.99
N VAL A 128 -22.44 10.30 0.36
CA VAL A 128 -23.37 9.63 -0.54
C VAL A 128 -22.81 9.65 -1.95
N LEU A 129 -22.55 8.45 -2.47
CA LEU A 129 -22.07 8.27 -3.82
C LEU A 129 -23.03 7.39 -4.61
N LEU A 130 -23.23 7.73 -5.85
CA LEU A 130 -24.07 6.96 -6.74
C LEU A 130 -23.19 6.34 -7.83
N LEU A 131 -23.55 5.12 -8.21
CA LEU A 131 -22.93 4.41 -9.33
C LEU A 131 -23.98 4.20 -10.40
N ASP A 132 -23.59 4.26 -11.68
CA ASP A 132 -24.46 3.82 -12.76
C ASP A 132 -24.82 2.32 -12.59
N ASP A 133 -25.89 1.88 -13.20
CA ASP A 133 -26.44 0.54 -13.03
C ASP A 133 -25.42 -0.58 -13.29
N LYS A 134 -24.58 -0.42 -14.32
CA LYS A 134 -23.54 -1.37 -14.70
C LYS A 134 -22.41 -1.42 -13.66
N THR A 135 -21.93 -0.26 -13.23
CA THR A 135 -20.89 -0.13 -12.20
C THR A 135 -21.41 -0.65 -10.85
N PHE A 136 -22.65 -0.32 -10.49
CA PHE A 136 -23.28 -0.83 -9.27
C PHE A 136 -23.37 -2.36 -9.27
N ASN A 137 -23.83 -2.96 -10.37
CA ASN A 137 -23.90 -4.42 -10.50
C ASN A 137 -22.51 -5.07 -10.39
N SER A 138 -21.47 -4.46 -10.97
CA SER A 138 -20.09 -4.93 -10.80
C SER A 138 -19.65 -4.88 -9.33
N TYR A 139 -19.99 -3.80 -8.63
CA TYR A 139 -19.68 -3.66 -7.22
C TYR A 139 -20.43 -4.67 -6.34
N VAL A 140 -21.72 -4.90 -6.61
CA VAL A 140 -22.53 -5.93 -5.92
C VAL A 140 -21.89 -7.31 -6.05
N LYS A 141 -21.37 -7.67 -7.22
CA LYS A 141 -20.62 -8.93 -7.41
C LYS A 141 -19.33 -8.96 -6.58
N LYS A 142 -18.58 -7.86 -6.53
CA LYS A 142 -17.34 -7.72 -5.75
C LYS A 142 -17.56 -7.98 -4.25
N ILE A 143 -18.72 -7.59 -3.72
CA ILE A 143 -19.10 -7.81 -2.32
C ILE A 143 -19.86 -9.14 -2.09
N ASN A 144 -19.92 -10.03 -3.07
CA ASN A 144 -20.68 -11.29 -3.02
C ASN A 144 -22.17 -11.06 -2.70
N GLY A 145 -22.77 -10.01 -3.26
CA GLY A 145 -24.19 -9.70 -3.12
C GLY A 145 -25.03 -10.22 -4.30
N ASN A 146 -26.34 -10.13 -4.14
CA ASN A 146 -27.30 -10.35 -5.22
C ASN A 146 -27.81 -8.98 -5.69
N TYR A 147 -27.75 -8.71 -7.00
CA TYR A 147 -28.19 -7.43 -7.57
C TYR A 147 -29.67 -7.16 -7.31
N ASP A 148 -30.56 -8.13 -7.48
CA ASP A 148 -31.99 -7.95 -7.29
C ASP A 148 -32.39 -7.60 -5.85
N ASP A 149 -31.59 -8.03 -4.88
CA ASP A 149 -31.80 -7.75 -3.46
C ASP A 149 -31.24 -6.38 -3.04
N LEU A 150 -30.32 -5.79 -3.81
CA LEU A 150 -29.56 -4.60 -3.44
C LEU A 150 -29.79 -3.39 -4.35
N LYS A 151 -30.38 -3.56 -5.53
CA LYS A 151 -30.45 -2.52 -6.58
C LYS A 151 -31.17 -1.23 -6.16
N ASP A 152 -32.14 -1.32 -5.25
CA ASP A 152 -32.95 -0.22 -4.72
C ASP A 152 -32.66 0.07 -3.24
N LYS A 153 -31.53 -0.44 -2.72
CA LYS A 153 -31.08 -0.25 -1.34
C LYS A 153 -29.69 0.40 -1.30
N GLY A 154 -29.35 0.92 -0.12
CA GLY A 154 -28.01 1.48 0.11
C GLY A 154 -27.02 0.39 0.54
N ILE A 155 -25.77 0.53 0.11
CA ILE A 155 -24.66 -0.26 0.63
C ILE A 155 -23.80 0.68 1.48
N LEU A 156 -23.76 0.42 2.79
CA LEU A 156 -22.98 1.22 3.74
C LEU A 156 -21.56 0.66 3.87
N ILE A 157 -20.59 1.48 3.49
CA ILE A 157 -19.18 1.19 3.71
C ILE A 157 -18.78 1.87 5.01
N ASP A 158 -18.59 1.05 6.05
CA ASP A 158 -18.35 1.52 7.40
C ASP A 158 -17.08 0.89 7.97
N ASN A 159 -15.97 1.56 7.75
CA ASN A 159 -14.66 1.20 8.27
C ASN A 159 -13.93 2.47 8.72
N TYR A 160 -13.93 2.74 10.02
CA TYR A 160 -13.24 3.84 10.65
C TYR A 160 -11.95 3.34 11.29
N SER A 161 -10.83 3.88 10.86
CA SER A 161 -9.52 3.49 11.37
C SER A 161 -8.75 4.71 11.87
N PHE A 162 -8.16 4.59 13.07
CA PHE A 162 -7.47 5.68 13.71
C PHE A 162 -6.35 5.22 14.64
N TYR A 163 -5.39 6.10 14.89
CA TYR A 163 -4.38 5.91 15.92
C TYR A 163 -4.76 6.70 17.16
N PHE A 164 -4.93 6.01 18.28
CA PHE A 164 -5.28 6.64 19.55
C PHE A 164 -4.39 6.16 20.69
N LYS A 165 -4.03 7.13 21.56
CA LYS A 165 -3.23 6.86 22.76
C LYS A 165 -4.11 7.03 24.00
N LYS A 166 -4.57 5.93 24.58
CA LYS A 166 -5.31 5.96 25.87
C LYS A 166 -4.40 6.46 27.00
N LYS A 167 -5.00 7.09 28.00
CA LYS A 167 -4.27 7.55 29.19
C LYS A 167 -3.59 6.36 29.87
N GLY A 168 -2.25 6.39 29.95
CA GLY A 168 -1.42 5.30 30.48
C GLY A 168 -0.71 4.45 29.42
N ASP A 169 -1.06 4.55 28.15
CA ASP A 169 -0.34 3.85 27.08
C ASP A 169 1.00 4.55 26.78
N LYS A 170 2.04 3.75 26.48
CA LYS A 170 3.35 4.28 26.09
C LYS A 170 3.35 4.82 24.65
N LYS A 171 2.55 4.23 23.76
CA LYS A 171 2.45 4.59 22.34
C LYS A 171 0.99 4.58 21.91
N ALA A 172 0.66 5.36 20.87
CA ALA A 172 -0.61 5.24 20.18
C ALA A 172 -0.73 3.84 19.55
N LYS A 173 -1.92 3.26 19.60
CA LYS A 173 -2.29 1.99 18.96
C LYS A 173 -3.24 2.26 17.82
N TYR A 174 -3.18 1.40 16.80
CA TYR A 174 -4.13 1.41 15.71
C TYR A 174 -5.40 0.70 16.12
N TYR A 175 -6.54 1.33 15.83
CA TYR A 175 -7.89 0.80 16.01
C TYR A 175 -8.60 0.80 14.67
N GLU A 176 -9.42 -0.20 14.46
CA GLU A 176 -10.30 -0.33 13.31
C GLU A 176 -11.68 -0.67 13.86
N GLU A 177 -12.62 0.26 13.69
CA GLU A 177 -13.93 0.23 14.34
C GLU A 177 -15.00 0.59 13.32
N ARG A 178 -16.26 0.41 13.68
CA ARG A 178 -17.39 0.90 12.91
C ARG A 178 -17.81 2.27 13.41
N ARG A 179 -18.06 3.19 12.47
CA ARG A 179 -18.59 4.53 12.81
C ARG A 179 -20.07 4.46 13.14
N TYR A 180 -20.81 3.55 12.50
CA TYR A 180 -22.24 3.42 12.66
C TYR A 180 -22.63 2.09 13.27
N LYS A 181 -23.81 2.07 13.94
CA LYS A 181 -24.42 0.85 14.50
C LYS A 181 -25.40 0.18 13.53
N TYR A 182 -25.65 0.79 12.38
CA TYR A 182 -26.55 0.24 11.35
C TYR A 182 -26.17 -1.18 10.96
N GLN A 183 -27.20 -1.99 10.73
CA GLN A 183 -27.10 -3.37 10.26
C GLN A 183 -27.82 -3.51 8.90
N ASP A 184 -27.65 -4.65 8.25
CA ASP A 184 -28.42 -5.01 7.06
C ASP A 184 -29.92 -5.02 7.40
N GLY A 185 -30.75 -4.32 6.63
CA GLY A 185 -32.18 -4.14 6.84
C GLY A 185 -32.57 -2.88 7.61
N ASP A 186 -31.64 -2.19 8.27
CA ASP A 186 -31.95 -0.91 8.92
C ASP A 186 -32.22 0.20 7.90
N VAL A 187 -32.91 1.25 8.33
CA VAL A 187 -33.26 2.39 7.47
C VAL A 187 -32.50 3.63 7.93
N ILE A 188 -31.77 4.25 7.02
CA ILE A 188 -31.29 5.61 7.18
C ILE A 188 -32.44 6.56 6.81
N ASP A 189 -32.90 7.34 7.78
CA ASP A 189 -33.87 8.43 7.58
C ASP A 189 -33.22 9.73 8.03
N SER A 190 -32.65 10.46 7.08
CA SER A 190 -31.80 11.62 7.32
C SER A 190 -32.09 12.73 6.29
N LYS A 191 -31.41 13.86 6.46
CA LYS A 191 -31.52 15.00 5.56
C LYS A 191 -30.15 15.39 5.03
N PHE A 192 -30.12 15.89 3.83
CA PHE A 192 -28.98 16.65 3.33
C PHE A 192 -28.95 18.07 3.93
N ALA A 193 -27.78 18.69 3.97
CA ALA A 193 -27.63 20.06 4.47
C ALA A 193 -28.48 21.10 3.71
N ASN A 194 -28.81 20.85 2.45
CA ASN A 194 -29.74 21.67 1.66
C ASN A 194 -31.23 21.47 2.03
N GLY A 195 -31.53 20.56 2.95
CA GLY A 195 -32.88 20.26 3.44
C GLY A 195 -33.60 19.10 2.77
N ASP A 196 -33.04 18.54 1.70
CA ASP A 196 -33.62 17.38 1.02
C ASP A 196 -33.60 16.14 1.91
N ASN A 197 -34.65 15.32 1.82
CA ASN A 197 -34.73 14.11 2.65
C ASN A 197 -34.13 12.90 1.91
N LEU A 198 -33.41 12.08 2.64
CA LEU A 198 -32.98 10.76 2.20
C LEU A 198 -33.58 9.70 3.13
N LYS A 199 -34.36 8.79 2.56
CA LYS A 199 -34.82 7.59 3.26
C LYS A 199 -34.42 6.38 2.45
N VAL A 200 -33.54 5.54 2.99
CA VAL A 200 -32.99 4.37 2.29
C VAL A 200 -32.79 3.20 3.26
N GLU A 201 -33.23 2.02 2.84
CA GLU A 201 -32.92 0.76 3.54
C GLU A 201 -31.47 0.36 3.22
N ILE A 202 -30.73 -0.04 4.23
CA ILE A 202 -29.37 -0.59 4.06
C ILE A 202 -29.49 -2.07 3.68
N GLY A 203 -29.18 -2.36 2.44
CA GLY A 203 -29.17 -3.75 1.95
C GLY A 203 -27.95 -4.53 2.42
N LYS A 204 -26.81 -3.84 2.62
CA LYS A 204 -25.57 -4.47 3.08
C LYS A 204 -24.63 -3.48 3.75
N VAL A 205 -24.03 -3.91 4.87
CA VAL A 205 -22.87 -3.22 5.47
C VAL A 205 -21.60 -3.96 5.11
N THR A 206 -20.57 -3.24 4.68
CA THR A 206 -19.32 -3.84 4.22
C THR A 206 -18.12 -2.91 4.47
N THR A 207 -16.91 -3.47 4.41
CA THR A 207 -15.65 -2.71 4.36
C THR A 207 -15.04 -2.67 2.96
N ILE A 208 -15.61 -3.44 2.01
CA ILE A 208 -15.12 -3.53 0.64
C ILE A 208 -15.58 -2.30 -0.13
N ARG A 209 -14.66 -1.60 -0.75
CA ARG A 209 -14.90 -0.37 -1.50
C ARG A 209 -15.11 -0.63 -3.00
N PRO A 210 -15.96 0.16 -3.69
CA PRO A 210 -16.09 0.11 -5.13
C PRO A 210 -14.83 0.67 -5.82
N HIS A 211 -14.76 0.50 -7.14
CA HIS A 211 -13.71 1.11 -7.95
C HIS A 211 -13.71 2.63 -7.77
N GLY A 212 -12.51 3.21 -7.70
CA GLY A 212 -12.30 4.64 -7.49
C GLY A 212 -12.27 5.11 -6.04
N LEU A 213 -12.59 4.23 -5.08
CA LEU A 213 -12.53 4.52 -3.64
C LEU A 213 -11.53 3.65 -2.89
N GLU A 214 -10.77 2.79 -3.54
CA GLU A 214 -9.91 1.79 -2.90
C GLU A 214 -8.94 2.39 -1.87
N ASN A 215 -8.38 3.56 -2.18
CA ASN A 215 -7.43 4.27 -1.33
C ASN A 215 -8.00 5.58 -0.76
N THR A 216 -9.31 5.81 -0.87
CA THR A 216 -9.94 7.01 -0.32
C THR A 216 -10.16 6.80 1.16
N TYR A 217 -9.68 7.72 1.98
CA TYR A 217 -9.94 7.74 3.41
C TYR A 217 -10.99 8.81 3.72
N TYR A 218 -12.05 8.41 4.41
CA TYR A 218 -13.08 9.30 4.90
C TYR A 218 -13.63 8.76 6.22
N ASP A 219 -13.58 9.55 7.27
CA ASP A 219 -13.95 9.16 8.64
C ASP A 219 -15.44 8.86 8.81
N GLY A 220 -16.27 9.46 7.96
CA GLY A 220 -17.73 9.29 7.95
C GLY A 220 -18.21 8.04 7.21
N GLY A 221 -17.32 7.30 6.49
CA GLY A 221 -17.73 6.18 5.64
C GLY A 221 -18.47 6.62 4.37
N PHE A 222 -18.96 5.67 3.60
CA PHE A 222 -19.67 5.93 2.33
C PHE A 222 -21.00 5.19 2.28
N LEU A 223 -22.02 5.84 1.74
CA LEU A 223 -23.28 5.25 1.38
C LEU A 223 -23.38 5.16 -0.14
N ILE A 224 -23.32 3.94 -0.67
CA ILE A 224 -23.33 3.68 -2.11
C ILE A 224 -24.75 3.37 -2.57
N LEU A 225 -25.23 4.12 -3.56
CA LEU A 225 -26.56 3.98 -4.15
C LEU A 225 -26.46 3.70 -5.65
N ASN A 226 -27.49 3.08 -6.21
CA ASN A 226 -27.63 2.93 -7.66
C ASN A 226 -28.36 4.13 -8.25
N ALA A 227 -27.71 4.92 -9.10
CA ALA A 227 -28.25 6.13 -9.70
C ALA A 227 -29.60 5.92 -10.40
N LYS A 228 -29.82 4.73 -10.99
CA LYS A 228 -31.07 4.37 -11.67
C LYS A 228 -32.29 4.35 -10.75
N TYR A 229 -32.13 3.95 -9.48
CA TYR A 229 -33.22 3.81 -8.51
C TYR A 229 -33.34 5.00 -7.56
N PHE A 230 -32.33 5.88 -7.53
CA PHE A 230 -32.26 7.06 -6.67
C PHE A 230 -32.17 8.37 -7.49
N SER A 231 -32.88 8.43 -8.61
CA SER A 231 -32.92 9.59 -9.52
C SER A 231 -33.55 10.86 -8.90
N ASN A 232 -34.19 10.75 -7.75
CA ASN A 232 -34.76 11.87 -6.99
C ASN A 232 -33.71 12.64 -6.14
N ILE A 233 -32.49 12.14 -6.06
CA ILE A 233 -31.38 12.82 -5.39
C ILE A 233 -30.65 13.70 -6.41
N ASN A 234 -30.33 14.95 -6.04
CA ASN A 234 -29.47 15.79 -6.86
C ASN A 234 -28.03 15.30 -6.77
N TYR A 235 -27.48 14.85 -7.88
CA TYR A 235 -26.11 14.38 -8.01
C TYR A 235 -25.50 14.87 -9.32
N PHE A 236 -24.17 14.86 -9.38
CA PHE A 236 -23.41 15.21 -10.58
C PHE A 236 -22.25 14.23 -10.79
N PRO A 237 -21.70 14.15 -12.02
CA PRO A 237 -20.53 13.31 -12.28
C PRO A 237 -19.34 13.73 -11.44
N TYR A 238 -18.77 12.78 -10.69
CA TYR A 238 -17.63 13.01 -9.81
C TYR A 238 -16.33 12.51 -10.44
N LYS A 239 -16.32 11.25 -10.85
CA LYS A 239 -15.18 10.61 -11.50
C LYS A 239 -15.66 9.66 -12.59
N LEU A 240 -14.92 9.66 -13.69
CA LEU A 240 -15.00 8.58 -14.69
C LEU A 240 -13.68 7.80 -14.62
N LEU A 241 -13.76 6.52 -14.28
CA LEU A 241 -12.63 5.62 -14.27
C LEU A 241 -12.58 4.87 -15.59
N ILE A 242 -11.43 4.88 -16.23
CA ILE A 242 -11.24 4.30 -17.55
C ILE A 242 -10.17 3.22 -17.50
N SER A 243 -10.47 2.06 -18.09
CA SER A 243 -9.49 1.07 -18.46
C SER A 243 -9.16 1.24 -19.94
N ALA A 244 -7.89 1.42 -20.25
CA ALA A 244 -7.40 1.61 -21.60
C ALA A 244 -6.07 0.88 -21.80
N SER A 245 -5.96 0.19 -22.95
CA SER A 245 -4.72 -0.47 -23.35
C SER A 245 -3.65 0.56 -23.78
N ASP A 246 -4.05 1.71 -24.30
CA ASP A 246 -3.19 2.85 -24.68
C ASP A 246 -3.67 4.13 -23.96
N SER A 247 -3.12 4.37 -22.76
CA SER A 247 -3.46 5.53 -21.94
C SER A 247 -3.14 6.86 -22.64
N GLU A 248 -2.02 6.93 -23.38
CA GLU A 248 -1.59 8.18 -24.01
C GLU A 248 -2.57 8.60 -25.13
N LYS A 249 -3.10 7.62 -25.87
CA LYS A 249 -4.10 7.88 -26.90
C LYS A 249 -5.39 8.40 -26.27
N VAL A 250 -5.90 7.72 -25.23
CA VAL A 250 -7.13 8.15 -24.54
C VAL A 250 -6.99 9.55 -23.98
N ILE A 251 -5.85 9.89 -23.36
CA ILE A 251 -5.62 11.23 -22.83
C ILE A 251 -5.70 12.28 -23.93
N LYS A 252 -5.06 12.04 -25.09
CA LYS A 252 -5.12 12.95 -26.24
C LYS A 252 -6.53 13.08 -26.81
N ASP A 253 -7.27 11.98 -26.89
CA ASP A 253 -8.66 11.98 -27.36
C ASP A 253 -9.54 12.82 -26.40
N ILE A 254 -9.38 12.67 -25.08
CA ILE A 254 -10.08 13.47 -24.06
C ILE A 254 -9.68 14.95 -24.16
N GLU A 255 -8.41 15.26 -24.27
CA GLU A 255 -7.90 16.64 -24.42
C GLU A 255 -8.46 17.31 -25.68
N SER A 256 -8.74 16.54 -26.74
CA SER A 256 -9.38 17.05 -27.96
C SER A 256 -10.86 17.41 -27.78
N ILE A 257 -11.56 16.74 -26.84
CA ILE A 257 -12.94 17.05 -26.48
C ILE A 257 -12.98 18.25 -25.53
N ASN A 258 -12.16 18.21 -24.48
CA ASN A 258 -12.05 19.29 -23.51
C ASN A 258 -10.66 19.30 -22.85
N SER A 259 -9.87 20.34 -23.18
CA SER A 259 -8.50 20.52 -22.67
C SER A 259 -8.42 20.83 -21.17
N ASP A 260 -9.53 21.25 -20.55
CA ASP A 260 -9.57 21.63 -19.14
C ASP A 260 -9.80 20.40 -18.21
N LEU A 261 -10.11 19.24 -18.79
CA LEU A 261 -10.30 18.01 -18.04
C LEU A 261 -8.99 17.49 -17.47
N TYR A 262 -8.98 17.31 -16.17
CA TYR A 262 -7.85 16.69 -15.49
C TYR A 262 -7.93 15.17 -15.55
N VAL A 263 -7.00 14.56 -16.28
CA VAL A 263 -6.88 13.11 -16.40
C VAL A 263 -5.65 12.62 -15.61
N PHE A 264 -5.90 11.79 -14.63
CA PHE A 264 -4.87 11.20 -13.79
C PHE A 264 -4.49 9.81 -14.30
N ASP A 265 -3.26 9.64 -14.76
CA ASP A 265 -2.75 8.37 -15.28
C ASP A 265 -2.04 7.58 -14.19
N ILE A 266 -2.72 6.56 -13.66
CA ILE A 266 -2.19 5.65 -12.64
C ILE A 266 -1.05 4.80 -13.20
N SER A 267 -1.13 4.37 -14.46
CA SER A 267 -0.11 3.52 -15.08
C SER A 267 1.20 4.25 -15.25
N LYS A 268 1.17 5.54 -15.59
CA LYS A 268 2.34 6.40 -15.67
C LYS A 268 3.00 6.58 -14.31
N LEU A 269 2.21 6.83 -13.27
CA LEU A 269 2.74 6.93 -11.89
C LEU A 269 3.35 5.62 -11.42
N ALA A 270 2.70 4.48 -11.67
CA ALA A 270 3.22 3.17 -11.36
C ALA A 270 4.56 2.91 -12.06
N SER A 271 4.67 3.30 -13.32
CA SER A 271 5.91 3.19 -14.10
C SER A 271 7.03 4.09 -13.56
N GLN A 272 6.71 5.34 -13.21
CA GLN A 272 7.66 6.28 -12.61
C GLN A 272 8.16 5.77 -11.26
N GLU A 273 7.28 5.28 -10.40
CA GLU A 273 7.65 4.73 -9.10
C GLU A 273 8.54 3.49 -9.24
N LYS A 274 8.20 2.55 -10.14
CA LYS A 274 9.04 1.39 -10.44
C LYS A 274 10.43 1.82 -10.93
N SER A 275 10.50 2.82 -11.78
CA SER A 275 11.77 3.37 -12.30
C SER A 275 12.60 3.98 -11.17
N MET A 276 11.97 4.73 -10.27
CA MET A 276 12.65 5.31 -9.11
C MET A 276 13.19 4.22 -8.16
N ILE A 277 12.41 3.20 -7.85
CA ILE A 277 12.83 2.07 -7.02
C ILE A 277 13.98 1.31 -7.69
N LEU A 278 13.93 1.14 -9.01
CA LEU A 278 15.01 0.50 -9.77
C LEU A 278 16.32 1.29 -9.64
N VAL A 279 16.30 2.62 -9.82
CA VAL A 279 17.48 3.48 -9.67
C VAL A 279 18.03 3.38 -8.23
N ILE A 280 17.18 3.50 -7.22
CA ILE A 280 17.59 3.35 -5.83
C ILE A 280 18.22 1.97 -5.60
N SER A 281 17.64 0.91 -6.15
CA SER A 281 18.14 -0.46 -6.03
C SER A 281 19.54 -0.62 -6.63
N ILE A 282 19.79 -0.03 -7.80
CA ILE A 282 21.11 -0.05 -8.44
C ILE A 282 22.15 0.59 -7.51
N PHE A 283 21.86 1.76 -6.94
CA PHE A 283 22.75 2.43 -6.00
C PHE A 283 23.01 1.59 -4.75
N LEU A 284 21.96 1.02 -4.14
CA LEU A 284 22.08 0.22 -2.93
C LEU A 284 22.88 -1.07 -3.16
N TYR A 285 22.61 -1.78 -4.27
CA TYR A 285 23.39 -2.99 -4.62
C TYR A 285 24.84 -2.66 -4.98
N GLY A 286 25.08 -1.53 -5.65
CA GLY A 286 26.43 -1.02 -5.88
C GLY A 286 27.16 -0.77 -4.57
N PHE A 287 26.54 -0.11 -3.62
CA PHE A 287 27.10 0.16 -2.29
C PHE A 287 27.36 -1.13 -1.50
N ILE A 288 26.42 -2.09 -1.50
CA ILE A 288 26.59 -3.41 -0.92
C ILE A 288 27.80 -4.13 -1.51
N THR A 289 27.96 -4.07 -2.82
CA THR A 289 29.09 -4.70 -3.52
C THR A 289 30.42 -4.13 -3.03
N VAL A 290 30.53 -2.81 -2.92
CA VAL A 290 31.75 -2.15 -2.42
C VAL A 290 32.05 -2.58 -0.97
N ILE A 291 31.06 -2.56 -0.08
CA ILE A 291 31.23 -2.99 1.31
C ILE A 291 31.67 -4.47 1.38
N THR A 292 31.08 -5.32 0.55
CA THR A 292 31.44 -6.74 0.49
C THR A 292 32.89 -6.95 0.02
N LEU A 293 33.33 -6.18 -0.98
CA LEU A 293 34.72 -6.19 -1.44
C LEU A 293 35.69 -5.74 -0.36
N ILE A 294 35.37 -4.66 0.37
CA ILE A 294 36.17 -4.20 1.51
C ILE A 294 36.27 -5.27 2.58
N GLY A 295 35.13 -5.89 2.95
CA GLY A 295 35.09 -6.99 3.91
C GLY A 295 35.95 -8.18 3.48
N THR A 296 35.83 -8.58 2.21
CA THR A 296 36.61 -9.69 1.63
C THR A 296 38.11 -9.37 1.60
N THR A 297 38.47 -8.16 1.21
CA THR A 297 39.87 -7.71 1.22
C THR A 297 40.46 -7.69 2.62
N ASN A 298 39.69 -7.25 3.62
CA ASN A 298 40.11 -7.29 5.03
C ASN A 298 40.36 -8.71 5.54
N ILE A 299 39.50 -9.67 5.14
CA ILE A 299 39.69 -11.08 5.46
C ILE A 299 40.99 -11.60 4.82
N PHE A 300 41.18 -11.34 3.53
CA PHE A 300 42.35 -11.75 2.78
C PHE A 300 43.63 -11.20 3.40
N ASN A 301 43.69 -9.89 3.68
CA ASN A 301 44.86 -9.25 4.33
C ASN A 301 45.14 -9.86 5.72
N THR A 302 44.10 -10.14 6.50
CA THR A 302 44.25 -10.74 7.83
C THR A 302 44.82 -12.15 7.73
N ILE A 303 44.35 -12.97 6.80
CA ILE A 303 44.85 -14.32 6.56
C ILE A 303 46.31 -14.27 6.11
N THR A 304 46.61 -13.45 5.09
CA THR A 304 47.98 -13.31 4.52
C THR A 304 48.96 -12.87 5.59
N SER A 305 48.67 -11.81 6.35
CA SER A 305 49.54 -11.33 7.43
C SER A 305 49.74 -12.38 8.52
N ASN A 306 48.73 -13.17 8.86
CA ASN A 306 48.88 -14.25 9.81
C ASN A 306 49.76 -15.42 9.28
N MET A 307 49.64 -15.72 8.01
CA MET A 307 50.48 -16.73 7.34
C MET A 307 51.94 -16.29 7.33
N GLU A 308 52.23 -15.04 6.97
CA GLU A 308 53.59 -14.46 6.99
C GLU A 308 54.20 -14.51 8.38
N LEU A 309 53.51 -14.11 9.43
CA LEU A 309 53.97 -14.13 10.80
C LEU A 309 54.31 -15.54 11.30
N ARG A 310 53.68 -16.56 10.72
CA ARG A 310 53.87 -17.97 11.11
C ARG A 310 54.75 -18.75 10.14
N GLN A 311 55.37 -18.11 9.20
CA GLN A 311 56.22 -18.74 8.18
C GLN A 311 57.32 -19.60 8.79
N LYS A 312 57.94 -19.14 9.89
CA LYS A 312 58.96 -19.93 10.65
C LYS A 312 58.37 -21.18 11.31
N GLU A 313 57.16 -21.10 11.88
CA GLU A 313 56.46 -22.26 12.48
C GLU A 313 56.13 -23.31 11.41
N PHE A 314 55.67 -22.86 10.25
CA PHE A 314 55.35 -23.73 9.12
C PHE A 314 56.59 -24.40 8.53
N ALA A 315 57.72 -23.66 8.48
CA ALA A 315 58.99 -24.20 8.04
C ALA A 315 59.51 -25.31 9.02
N MET A 316 59.37 -25.09 10.33
CA MET A 316 59.72 -26.11 11.33
C MET A 316 58.83 -27.35 11.23
N LEU A 317 57.51 -27.22 11.07
CA LEU A 317 56.58 -28.32 10.90
C LEU A 317 56.91 -29.16 9.65
N LYS A 318 57.29 -28.47 8.57
CA LYS A 318 57.70 -29.10 7.32
C LYS A 318 59.04 -29.85 7.45
N SER A 319 60.00 -29.33 8.24
CA SER A 319 61.27 -29.98 8.49
C SER A 319 61.14 -31.22 9.39
N VAL A 320 60.13 -31.32 10.22
CA VAL A 320 59.81 -32.50 11.06
C VAL A 320 59.01 -33.56 10.31
N GLY A 321 58.76 -33.37 8.97
CA GLY A 321 58.15 -34.38 8.12
C GLY A 321 56.64 -34.24 7.88
N MET A 322 56.04 -33.07 8.14
CA MET A 322 54.63 -32.82 7.84
C MET A 322 54.39 -32.92 6.32
N THR A 323 53.46 -33.76 5.90
CA THR A 323 53.10 -33.92 4.48
C THR A 323 52.31 -32.73 3.96
N LYS A 324 52.38 -32.50 2.64
CA LYS A 324 51.63 -31.43 1.97
C LYS A 324 50.09 -31.53 2.21
N LYS A 325 49.59 -32.77 2.42
CA LYS A 325 48.16 -33.04 2.71
C LYS A 325 47.78 -32.67 4.16
N GLU A 326 48.69 -32.81 5.09
CA GLU A 326 48.53 -32.44 6.50
C GLU A 326 48.66 -30.92 6.66
N PHE A 327 49.56 -30.29 5.91
CA PHE A 327 49.73 -28.85 5.87
C PHE A 327 48.50 -28.09 5.32
N ASN A 328 47.81 -28.62 4.32
CA ASN A 328 46.65 -28.01 3.69
C ASN A 328 45.32 -28.32 4.43
N ARG A 329 45.36 -29.06 5.50
CA ARG A 329 44.24 -29.32 6.41
C ARG A 329 44.22 -28.40 7.59
#